data_e3f0267753bf3329ec1e75d9500bacf7
#
_entry.id   e3f0267753bf3329ec1e75d9500bacf7
#
_cell.length_a   1.000
_cell.length_b   1.000
_cell.length_c   1.000
_cell.angle_alpha   90.00
_cell.angle_beta   90.00
_cell.angle_gamma   90.00
#
_symmetry.space_group_name_H-M   'P 1'
#
loop_
_entity.id
_entity.type
_entity.pdbx_description
1 polymer ?
#
loop_
_entity_poly.entity_id
_entity_poly.type
_entity_poly.pdbx_seq_one_letter_code
_entity_poly.pdbx_strand_id
1 'polypeptide(L)'
;MQDYLLPRGRRTLAVASGVLALAVTGLGSQARAASYGTPTLSLSAAYLSGAVGASGDPVVKVTVAQSGADAGALMVTVTKSSRTSVATTADATVTGTGATRQVAVAARGRGYTDLTVKVTGVDGQTATKTLHYAASAAVQQAADSRYFTGSSDASAAVDVGGGYAVVADDESNTLRLYDRSASGAPVRTWDFSSNIGVSKEIDIEGAARVGDTIYWTGSLGNNKDGAYKSARNTVFTTKVSGSGAATVLSYGGSYGKLRDDLVAWDEAHGDRYGFAAGTADGQVPKQIDGFNVEGLEFAPGSTTTAYLGFRAPLAPAVADGKALLVPVTNMDKVVGSGATAVFGTPIELDLGGLSVRDLRKNAANQYLIVAGSWAADDNSDPYALYSWDGDPAHAPVKRLDLPTSDPGGWESVVDVPDLTVPGARAQLITDDGSADLYGDGTEAKDLTHPEWKKSRATWFTIGG
;
A
#
# COMPACT_ATOMS: atom_id res chain seq x y z
N MET A 1 96.59 22.74 46.65
CA MET A 1 96.98 23.19 48.00
C MET A 1 96.06 22.50 48.92
N GLN A 2 96.60 21.47 49.46
CA GLN A 2 96.86 21.17 50.85
C GLN A 2 95.64 20.97 51.66
N ASP A 3 95.37 19.69 51.99
CA ASP A 3 95.84 18.95 53.16
C ASP A 3 95.04 19.36 54.42
N TYR A 4 94.49 18.52 55.23
CA TYR A 4 95.00 17.50 56.13
C TYR A 4 93.89 16.71 56.85
N LEU A 5 93.98 15.42 56.83
CA LEU A 5 94.05 14.39 57.88
C LEU A 5 93.05 14.30 59.04
N LEU A 6 92.52 13.13 59.12
CA LEU A 6 92.09 12.17 60.16
C LEU A 6 92.59 12.45 61.62
N PRO A 7 92.02 11.82 62.69
CA PRO A 7 91.73 10.38 62.79
C PRO A 7 90.57 9.93 63.73
N ARG A 8 90.20 8.70 63.58
CA ARG A 8 89.79 7.58 64.45
C ARG A 8 89.09 7.84 65.80
N GLY A 9 88.01 7.15 65.98
CA GLY A 9 87.43 6.75 67.28
C GLY A 9 86.37 5.66 67.15
N ARG A 10 86.80 4.42 67.35
CA ARG A 10 85.91 3.24 67.53
C ARG A 10 85.13 3.35 68.83
N ARG A 11 83.83 3.17 68.86
CA ARG A 11 83.13 2.51 69.95
C ARG A 11 81.90 1.78 69.41
N THR A 12 81.94 0.47 69.58
CA THR A 12 80.85 -0.52 69.44
C THR A 12 79.81 -0.28 70.50
N LEU A 13 78.58 -0.30 70.19
CA LEU A 13 77.45 -0.75 71.04
C LEU A 13 76.29 -1.32 70.25
N ALA A 14 75.71 -2.32 70.83
CA ALA A 14 74.85 -3.35 70.37
C ALA A 14 73.44 -2.94 69.85
N VAL A 15 73.07 -3.67 68.84
CA VAL A 15 71.83 -4.29 68.48
C VAL A 15 70.61 -3.99 69.35
N ALA A 16 69.54 -3.49 68.69
CA ALA A 16 68.17 -3.87 68.96
C ALA A 16 67.40 -3.89 67.64
N SER A 17 67.17 -5.08 67.15
CA SER A 17 66.32 -5.36 65.95
C SER A 17 64.84 -5.11 66.26
N GLY A 18 64.32 -3.98 65.80
CA GLY A 18 62.87 -3.76 65.75
C GLY A 18 62.40 -3.98 64.34
N VAL A 19 61.76 -5.14 64.04
CA VAL A 19 61.07 -5.41 62.78
C VAL A 19 59.75 -4.66 62.78
N LEU A 20 59.68 -3.52 62.09
CA LEU A 20 58.43 -2.80 61.84
C LEU A 20 57.81 -3.42 60.59
N ALA A 21 56.85 -4.33 60.77
CA ALA A 21 56.04 -4.86 59.73
C ALA A 21 55.06 -3.74 59.25
N LEU A 22 55.35 -3.12 58.09
CA LEU A 22 54.37 -2.31 57.41
C LEU A 22 53.30 -3.26 56.82
N ALA A 23 52.14 -3.31 57.48
CA ALA A 23 50.96 -3.90 56.91
C ALA A 23 50.46 -2.96 55.77
N VAL A 24 50.80 -3.27 54.55
CA VAL A 24 50.18 -2.67 53.36
C VAL A 24 48.80 -3.29 53.26
N THR A 25 47.78 -2.62 53.82
CA THR A 25 46.38 -2.91 53.53
C THR A 25 46.11 -2.46 52.08
N GLY A 26 46.32 -3.38 51.14
CA GLY A 26 45.86 -3.20 49.78
C GLY A 26 44.32 -3.14 49.81
N LEU A 27 43.75 -1.94 49.78
CA LEU A 27 42.40 -1.71 49.36
C LEU A 27 42.29 -2.10 47.88
N GLY A 28 42.17 -3.39 47.62
CA GLY A 28 41.74 -3.88 46.33
C GLY A 28 40.29 -3.38 46.17
N SER A 29 40.12 -2.30 45.45
CA SER A 29 38.79 -1.98 44.86
C SER A 29 38.42 -3.13 43.97
N GLN A 30 37.66 -4.09 44.53
CA GLN A 30 36.97 -5.07 43.68
C GLN A 30 36.02 -4.26 42.79
N ALA A 31 36.40 -4.09 41.51
CA ALA A 31 35.47 -3.60 40.51
C ALA A 31 34.26 -4.53 40.57
N ARG A 32 33.14 -4.01 41.09
CA ARG A 32 31.87 -4.75 41.12
C ARG A 32 31.56 -5.08 39.69
N ALA A 33 31.52 -6.36 39.32
CA ALA A 33 31.15 -6.77 37.98
C ALA A 33 29.81 -6.11 37.65
N ALA A 34 29.72 -5.43 36.53
CA ALA A 34 28.50 -4.80 36.09
C ALA A 34 27.42 -5.90 35.99
N SER A 35 26.32 -5.72 36.70
CA SER A 35 25.19 -6.63 36.59
C SER A 35 24.29 -6.18 35.46
N TYR A 36 24.24 -6.97 34.40
CA TYR A 36 23.36 -6.75 33.26
C TYR A 36 22.09 -7.57 33.39
N GLY A 37 20.93 -6.98 33.01
CA GLY A 37 19.70 -7.74 32.88
C GLY A 37 19.69 -8.58 31.60
N THR A 38 18.75 -9.49 31.46
CA THR A 38 18.54 -10.22 30.21
C THR A 38 18.20 -9.25 29.08
N PRO A 39 18.83 -9.38 27.88
CA PRO A 39 18.50 -8.54 26.76
C PRO A 39 17.07 -8.78 26.28
N THR A 40 16.41 -7.75 25.79
CA THR A 40 15.05 -7.80 25.23
C THR A 40 15.07 -7.47 23.75
N LEU A 41 14.13 -8.09 23.01
CA LEU A 41 13.96 -7.93 21.58
C LEU A 41 12.48 -7.87 21.24
N SER A 42 12.06 -6.84 20.50
CA SER A 42 10.72 -6.76 19.92
C SER A 42 10.80 -6.39 18.43
N LEU A 43 9.84 -6.89 17.66
CA LEU A 43 9.65 -6.58 16.25
C LEU A 43 8.42 -5.67 16.11
N SER A 44 8.45 -4.69 15.19
CA SER A 44 7.28 -3.83 14.90
C SER A 44 6.15 -4.59 14.24
N ALA A 45 6.45 -5.71 13.54
CA ALA A 45 5.50 -6.67 12.99
C ALA A 45 6.11 -8.07 13.10
N ALA A 46 5.28 -9.07 13.38
CA ALA A 46 5.70 -10.46 13.40
C ALA A 46 5.72 -11.06 11.98
N TYR A 47 4.97 -10.48 11.05
CA TYR A 47 4.78 -10.91 9.67
C TYR A 47 5.33 -9.88 8.71
N LEU A 48 5.96 -10.32 7.61
CA LEU A 48 6.57 -9.47 6.59
C LEU A 48 6.38 -10.11 5.21
N SER A 49 6.11 -9.32 4.19
CA SER A 49 5.93 -9.78 2.82
C SER A 49 6.90 -9.09 1.86
N GLY A 50 7.56 -9.88 1.01
CA GLY A 50 8.40 -9.43 -0.08
C GLY A 50 8.02 -10.05 -1.41
N ALA A 51 8.83 -9.78 -2.45
CA ALA A 51 8.69 -10.38 -3.77
C ALA A 51 10.06 -10.62 -4.41
N VAL A 52 10.19 -11.69 -5.18
CA VAL A 52 11.44 -12.02 -5.88
C VAL A 52 11.77 -10.91 -6.88
N GLY A 53 13.00 -10.40 -6.81
CA GLY A 53 13.48 -9.37 -7.73
C GLY A 53 12.90 -7.97 -7.52
N ALA A 54 12.08 -7.76 -6.48
CA ALA A 54 11.55 -6.45 -6.16
C ALA A 54 12.68 -5.45 -5.84
N SER A 55 12.49 -4.20 -6.22
CA SER A 55 13.36 -3.11 -5.82
C SER A 55 12.91 -2.59 -4.45
N GLY A 56 13.82 -2.61 -3.48
CA GLY A 56 13.53 -2.22 -2.11
C GLY A 56 12.88 -3.33 -1.29
N ASP A 57 13.70 -4.05 -0.54
CA ASP A 57 13.25 -5.12 0.34
C ASP A 57 12.35 -4.59 1.46
N PRO A 58 11.32 -5.35 1.85
CA PRO A 58 10.46 -4.97 2.97
C PRO A 58 11.28 -4.98 4.28
N VAL A 59 10.94 -4.04 5.18
CA VAL A 59 11.70 -3.79 6.39
C VAL A 59 10.83 -3.96 7.63
N VAL A 60 11.34 -4.70 8.64
CA VAL A 60 10.78 -4.70 9.99
C VAL A 60 11.71 -3.94 10.95
N LYS A 61 11.11 -3.07 11.77
CA LYS A 61 11.82 -2.37 12.83
C LYS A 61 12.01 -3.29 14.04
N VAL A 62 13.25 -3.34 14.54
CA VAL A 62 13.65 -4.15 15.70
C VAL A 62 14.04 -3.20 16.83
N THR A 63 13.41 -3.34 18.00
CA THR A 63 13.77 -2.59 19.20
C THR A 63 14.47 -3.51 20.18
N VAL A 64 15.62 -3.08 20.72
CA VAL A 64 16.44 -3.84 21.65
C VAL A 64 16.80 -3.02 22.86
N ALA A 65 16.89 -3.69 24.03
CA ALA A 65 17.35 -3.10 25.28
C ALA A 65 17.99 -4.16 26.18
N GLN A 66 18.91 -3.71 27.05
CA GLN A 66 19.47 -4.51 28.15
C GLN A 66 19.71 -3.58 29.32
N SER A 67 19.18 -3.92 30.50
CA SER A 67 19.40 -3.12 31.71
C SER A 67 20.89 -3.11 32.05
N GLY A 68 21.42 -1.91 32.31
CA GLY A 68 22.84 -1.71 32.62
C GLY A 68 23.78 -1.61 31.42
N ALA A 69 23.28 -1.75 30.18
CA ALA A 69 24.08 -1.67 28.95
C ALA A 69 23.60 -0.55 28.02
N ASP A 70 24.52 0.00 27.24
CA ASP A 70 24.17 0.84 26.08
C ASP A 70 23.52 -0.03 25.00
N ALA A 71 22.36 0.36 24.53
CA ALA A 71 21.67 -0.34 23.45
C ALA A 71 22.50 -0.40 22.15
N GLY A 72 23.40 0.55 21.94
CA GLY A 72 24.36 0.56 20.82
C GLY A 72 25.34 -0.61 20.82
N ALA A 73 25.68 -1.12 22.00
CA ALA A 73 26.59 -2.25 22.17
C ALA A 73 25.92 -3.63 21.97
N LEU A 74 24.59 -3.68 21.85
CA LEU A 74 23.86 -4.93 21.61
C LEU A 74 24.01 -5.35 20.14
N MET A 75 24.23 -6.63 19.89
CA MET A 75 24.36 -7.18 18.55
C MET A 75 23.05 -7.83 18.10
N VAL A 76 22.50 -7.38 16.98
CA VAL A 76 21.32 -8.00 16.34
C VAL A 76 21.74 -8.77 15.11
N THR A 77 21.31 -10.02 15.00
CA THR A 77 21.61 -10.91 13.85
C THR A 77 20.40 -11.74 13.49
N VAL A 78 20.31 -12.20 12.22
CA VAL A 78 19.41 -13.26 11.80
C VAL A 78 20.19 -14.56 11.77
N THR A 79 19.77 -15.57 12.54
CA THR A 79 20.59 -16.76 12.83
C THR A 79 20.07 -18.05 12.22
N LYS A 80 18.81 -18.10 11.78
CA LYS A 80 18.18 -19.27 11.22
C LYS A 80 17.11 -18.89 10.20
N SER A 81 17.00 -19.70 9.15
CA SER A 81 15.86 -19.72 8.22
C SER A 81 15.29 -21.14 8.21
N SER A 82 13.96 -21.28 8.26
CA SER A 82 13.29 -22.57 8.16
C SER A 82 13.24 -23.10 6.73
N ARG A 83 13.29 -22.20 5.73
CA ARG A 83 13.21 -22.55 4.30
C ARG A 83 14.14 -21.66 3.47
N THR A 84 15.35 -22.13 3.26
CA THR A 84 16.43 -21.37 2.58
C THR A 84 16.19 -21.14 1.09
N SER A 85 15.25 -21.85 0.46
CA SER A 85 14.81 -21.58 -0.91
C SER A 85 14.00 -20.29 -1.03
N VAL A 86 13.38 -19.80 0.07
CA VAL A 86 12.59 -18.56 0.10
C VAL A 86 13.48 -17.38 0.53
N ALA A 87 14.22 -17.51 1.62
CA ALA A 87 15.26 -16.58 2.04
C ALA A 87 16.24 -17.28 2.98
N THR A 88 17.52 -16.93 2.92
CA THR A 88 18.55 -17.37 3.87
C THR A 88 18.81 -16.32 4.92
N THR A 89 19.64 -16.63 5.90
CA THR A 89 20.12 -15.63 6.88
C THR A 89 20.99 -14.54 6.24
N ALA A 90 21.65 -14.84 5.13
CA ALA A 90 22.46 -13.88 4.38
C ALA A 90 21.63 -12.91 3.55
N ASP A 91 20.38 -13.24 3.25
CA ASP A 91 19.44 -12.37 2.54
C ASP A 91 18.74 -11.38 3.50
N ALA A 92 18.98 -11.53 4.82
CA ALA A 92 18.47 -10.63 5.83
C ALA A 92 19.57 -9.65 6.28
N THR A 93 19.41 -8.38 5.91
CA THR A 93 20.35 -7.30 6.24
C THR A 93 19.87 -6.55 7.47
N VAL A 94 20.75 -6.47 8.48
CA VAL A 94 20.49 -5.68 9.70
C VAL A 94 21.21 -4.33 9.60
N THR A 95 20.47 -3.22 9.75
CA THR A 95 21.01 -1.85 9.71
C THR A 95 20.57 -1.05 10.93
N GLY A 96 21.20 0.10 11.14
CA GLY A 96 20.94 0.99 12.27
C GLY A 96 21.81 0.74 13.50
N THR A 97 21.80 1.69 14.44
CA THR A 97 22.56 1.70 15.69
C THR A 97 21.67 2.13 16.86
N GLY A 98 22.12 1.99 18.11
CA GLY A 98 21.33 2.37 19.28
C GLY A 98 20.20 1.36 19.62
N ALA A 99 19.09 1.82 20.16
CA ALA A 99 17.99 0.96 20.59
C ALA A 99 17.13 0.44 19.44
N THR A 100 17.23 1.06 18.25
CA THR A 100 16.42 0.71 17.07
C THR A 100 17.29 0.22 15.95
N ARG A 101 16.93 -0.92 15.36
CA ARG A 101 17.51 -1.52 14.17
C ARG A 101 16.44 -1.73 13.13
N GLN A 102 16.84 -2.01 11.90
CA GLN A 102 15.98 -2.47 10.82
C GLN A 102 16.51 -3.81 10.30
N VAL A 103 15.61 -4.72 9.99
CA VAL A 103 15.90 -5.95 9.29
C VAL A 103 15.17 -5.92 7.96
N ALA A 104 15.91 -5.84 6.86
CA ALA A 104 15.42 -5.97 5.49
C ALA A 104 15.63 -7.41 5.04
N VAL A 105 14.68 -7.97 4.26
CA VAL A 105 14.76 -9.37 3.79
C VAL A 105 14.56 -9.41 2.28
N ALA A 106 15.60 -9.82 1.55
CA ALA A 106 15.55 -10.08 0.12
C ALA A 106 14.95 -11.47 -0.15
N ALA A 107 14.04 -11.55 -1.12
CA ALA A 107 13.42 -12.82 -1.52
C ALA A 107 14.28 -13.57 -2.55
N ARG A 108 14.52 -14.87 -2.33
CA ARG A 108 15.14 -15.78 -3.29
C ARG A 108 14.13 -16.53 -4.14
N GLY A 109 13.02 -16.92 -3.53
CA GLY A 109 11.99 -17.71 -4.16
C GLY A 109 10.65 -17.55 -3.48
N ARG A 110 9.60 -17.98 -4.17
CA ARG A 110 8.20 -17.94 -3.73
C ARG A 110 7.94 -18.88 -2.55
N GLY A 111 7.13 -18.42 -1.59
CA GLY A 111 6.66 -19.22 -0.46
C GLY A 111 6.90 -18.55 0.88
N TYR A 112 6.91 -19.34 1.96
CA TYR A 112 7.03 -18.89 3.34
C TYR A 112 8.31 -19.40 3.99
N THR A 113 8.87 -18.61 4.91
CA THR A 113 9.99 -19.04 5.79
C THR A 113 9.92 -18.31 7.12
N ASP A 114 10.36 -18.97 8.18
CA ASP A 114 10.56 -18.37 9.50
C ASP A 114 12.04 -18.00 9.66
N LEU A 115 12.29 -16.72 9.97
CA LEU A 115 13.60 -16.19 10.27
C LEU A 115 13.75 -15.95 11.77
N THR A 116 14.81 -16.48 12.39
CA THR A 116 15.10 -16.24 13.80
C THR A 116 15.96 -14.99 13.93
N VAL A 117 15.37 -13.90 14.43
CA VAL A 117 16.08 -12.66 14.81
C VAL A 117 16.58 -12.82 16.24
N LYS A 118 17.86 -12.57 16.47
CA LYS A 118 18.54 -12.73 17.77
C LYS A 118 19.20 -11.42 18.19
N VAL A 119 19.03 -11.02 19.44
CA VAL A 119 19.86 -10.03 20.11
C VAL A 119 20.85 -10.73 21.04
N THR A 120 22.10 -10.29 21.02
CA THR A 120 23.13 -10.71 22.00
C THR A 120 23.53 -9.51 22.84
N GLY A 121 23.42 -9.65 24.14
CA GLY A 121 23.79 -8.68 25.16
C GLY A 121 25.30 -8.55 25.33
N VAL A 122 25.73 -7.52 26.06
CA VAL A 122 27.17 -7.26 26.36
C VAL A 122 27.78 -8.36 27.25
N ASP A 123 26.97 -9.11 27.96
CA ASP A 123 27.36 -10.24 28.81
C ASP A 123 27.23 -11.61 28.11
N GLY A 124 26.88 -11.62 26.82
CA GLY A 124 26.69 -12.81 26.02
C GLY A 124 25.32 -13.48 26.16
N GLN A 125 24.43 -13.01 27.05
CA GLN A 125 23.04 -13.48 27.10
C GLN A 125 22.31 -13.12 25.81
N THR A 126 21.29 -13.92 25.45
CA THR A 126 20.57 -13.73 24.19
C THR A 126 19.06 -13.78 24.37
N ALA A 127 18.34 -13.04 23.50
CA ALA A 127 16.91 -13.22 23.28
C ALA A 127 16.62 -13.35 21.78
N THR A 128 15.53 -14.06 21.43
CA THR A 128 15.14 -14.30 20.05
C THR A 128 13.66 -13.99 19.83
N LYS A 129 13.36 -13.64 18.56
CA LYS A 129 11.98 -13.55 18.02
C LYS A 129 11.96 -14.18 16.64
N THR A 130 10.82 -14.77 16.29
CA THR A 130 10.56 -15.27 14.94
C THR A 130 9.95 -14.14 14.12
N LEU A 131 10.49 -13.93 12.91
CA LEU A 131 9.90 -13.13 11.84
C LEU A 131 9.36 -14.09 10.78
N HIS A 132 8.03 -14.09 10.62
CA HIS A 132 7.35 -14.88 9.60
C HIS A 132 7.39 -14.12 8.28
N TYR A 133 8.16 -14.63 7.31
CA TYR A 133 8.38 -14.00 6.03
C TYR A 133 7.71 -14.78 4.91
N ALA A 134 6.98 -14.07 4.05
CA ALA A 134 6.40 -14.59 2.83
C ALA A 134 6.94 -13.84 1.61
N ALA A 135 7.21 -14.55 0.51
CA ALA A 135 7.70 -13.98 -0.73
C ALA A 135 6.86 -14.44 -1.92
N SER A 136 6.31 -13.48 -2.71
CA SER A 136 5.67 -13.79 -3.98
C SER A 136 6.70 -14.02 -5.08
N ALA A 137 6.24 -14.60 -6.21
CA ALA A 137 7.07 -14.78 -7.40
C ALA A 137 7.53 -13.41 -7.97
N ALA A 138 8.53 -13.46 -8.84
CA ALA A 138 8.92 -12.31 -9.64
C ALA A 138 7.79 -11.96 -10.65
N VAL A 139 7.59 -10.67 -10.88
CA VAL A 139 6.67 -10.14 -11.89
C VAL A 139 7.44 -9.37 -12.94
N GLN A 140 6.79 -9.11 -14.08
CA GLN A 140 7.34 -8.19 -15.07
C GLN A 140 7.56 -6.81 -14.42
N GLN A 141 8.64 -6.12 -14.81
CA GLN A 141 9.01 -4.79 -14.29
C GLN A 141 9.17 -4.75 -12.75
N ALA A 142 9.67 -5.83 -12.13
CA ALA A 142 9.85 -5.91 -10.68
C ALA A 142 10.68 -4.74 -10.10
N ALA A 143 11.65 -4.21 -10.86
CA ALA A 143 12.44 -3.03 -10.46
C ALA A 143 11.62 -1.74 -10.33
N ASP A 144 10.56 -1.59 -11.15
CA ASP A 144 9.65 -0.44 -11.15
C ASP A 144 8.42 -0.66 -10.27
N SER A 145 8.28 -1.85 -9.67
CA SER A 145 7.14 -2.22 -8.85
C SER A 145 7.39 -2.00 -7.36
N ARG A 146 6.32 -1.61 -6.65
CA ARG A 146 6.23 -1.59 -5.19
C ARG A 146 5.07 -2.46 -4.76
N TYR A 147 5.13 -2.98 -3.54
CA TYR A 147 4.09 -3.86 -3.00
C TYR A 147 3.50 -3.21 -1.76
N PHE A 148 2.26 -2.78 -1.84
CA PHE A 148 1.51 -2.19 -0.74
C PHE A 148 0.85 -3.31 0.06
N THR A 149 1.28 -3.52 1.31
CA THR A 149 0.76 -4.58 2.17
C THR A 149 -0.39 -4.11 3.06
N GLY A 150 -1.18 -5.05 3.56
CA GLY A 150 -2.34 -4.77 4.42
C GLY A 150 -3.68 -4.91 3.69
N SER A 151 -3.65 -5.05 2.37
CA SER A 151 -4.76 -5.30 1.48
C SER A 151 -4.25 -5.91 0.18
N SER A 152 -5.06 -6.73 -0.47
CA SER A 152 -4.76 -7.33 -1.78
C SER A 152 -5.68 -6.83 -2.89
N ASP A 153 -6.82 -6.25 -2.55
CA ASP A 153 -7.94 -5.96 -3.42
C ASP A 153 -8.02 -4.45 -3.69
N ALA A 154 -6.87 -3.85 -4.08
CA ALA A 154 -6.80 -2.41 -4.33
C ALA A 154 -7.53 -2.04 -5.62
N SER A 155 -8.52 -1.17 -5.52
CA SER A 155 -9.44 -0.80 -6.59
C SER A 155 -9.33 0.66 -7.02
N ALA A 156 -9.05 1.59 -6.10
CA ALA A 156 -8.92 3.00 -6.41
C ALA A 156 -7.74 3.65 -5.67
N ALA A 157 -7.07 4.61 -6.31
CA ALA A 157 -5.95 5.32 -5.71
C ALA A 157 -5.96 6.81 -6.07
N VAL A 158 -5.52 7.65 -5.13
CA VAL A 158 -5.45 9.10 -5.33
C VAL A 158 -4.14 9.64 -4.76
N ASP A 159 -3.39 10.38 -5.56
CA ASP A 159 -2.23 11.14 -5.08
C ASP A 159 -2.66 12.21 -4.07
N VAL A 160 -1.97 12.26 -2.94
CA VAL A 160 -2.21 13.27 -1.89
C VAL A 160 -1.02 14.21 -1.70
N GLY A 161 -0.04 14.12 -2.60
CA GLY A 161 1.16 14.94 -2.60
C GLY A 161 2.28 14.40 -1.71
N GLY A 162 3.48 14.96 -1.88
CA GLY A 162 4.66 14.58 -1.11
C GLY A 162 5.16 13.16 -1.36
N GLY A 163 4.76 12.53 -2.48
CA GLY A 163 5.12 11.14 -2.82
C GLY A 163 4.24 10.09 -2.15
N TYR A 164 3.03 10.47 -1.70
CA TYR A 164 2.09 9.56 -1.02
C TYR A 164 0.78 9.45 -1.78
N ALA A 165 0.15 8.27 -1.67
CA ALA A 165 -1.18 8.01 -2.23
C ALA A 165 -2.09 7.39 -1.18
N VAL A 166 -3.38 7.74 -1.25
CA VAL A 166 -4.45 7.03 -0.55
C VAL A 166 -5.00 5.98 -1.49
N VAL A 167 -5.05 4.74 -1.01
CA VAL A 167 -5.54 3.57 -1.76
C VAL A 167 -6.78 3.03 -1.06
N ALA A 168 -7.83 2.79 -1.82
CA ALA A 168 -9.03 2.07 -1.41
C ALA A 168 -8.95 0.59 -1.81
N ASP A 169 -9.89 -0.18 -1.29
CA ASP A 169 -9.98 -1.63 -1.39
C ASP A 169 -11.46 -2.00 -1.51
N ASP A 170 -11.83 -2.87 -2.44
CA ASP A 170 -13.21 -3.25 -2.69
C ASP A 170 -13.79 -4.18 -1.60
N GLU A 171 -12.94 -4.93 -0.91
CA GLU A 171 -13.33 -5.85 0.18
C GLU A 171 -13.41 -5.14 1.56
N SER A 172 -13.09 -3.82 1.64
CA SER A 172 -13.17 -3.07 2.89
C SER A 172 -13.42 -1.58 2.70
N ASN A 173 -14.01 -0.92 3.74
CA ASN A 173 -14.22 0.54 3.77
C ASN A 173 -13.01 1.28 4.35
N THR A 174 -11.84 0.64 4.37
CA THR A 174 -10.60 1.17 4.95
C THR A 174 -9.75 1.81 3.88
N LEU A 175 -9.54 3.10 3.98
CA LEU A 175 -8.59 3.83 3.15
C LEU A 175 -7.19 3.75 3.77
N ARG A 176 -6.16 3.56 2.95
CA ARG A 176 -4.78 3.32 3.38
C ARG A 176 -3.83 4.31 2.71
N LEU A 177 -2.96 4.96 3.49
CA LEU A 177 -1.94 5.89 3.00
C LEU A 177 -0.61 5.17 2.82
N TYR A 178 -0.07 5.18 1.61
CA TYR A 178 1.21 4.56 1.28
C TYR A 178 2.24 5.58 0.78
N ASP A 179 3.52 5.30 1.08
CA ASP A 179 4.67 5.89 0.40
C ASP A 179 4.80 5.24 -0.98
N ARG A 180 4.66 6.01 -2.05
CA ARG A 180 4.70 5.54 -3.44
C ARG A 180 6.08 5.03 -3.87
N SER A 181 7.12 5.39 -3.13
CA SER A 181 8.51 5.01 -3.43
C SER A 181 8.95 3.72 -2.74
N ALA A 182 8.20 3.23 -1.75
CA ALA A 182 8.59 2.12 -0.89
C ALA A 182 7.54 0.99 -0.88
N SER A 183 8.01 -0.26 -0.76
CA SER A 183 7.15 -1.40 -0.46
C SER A 183 6.93 -1.50 1.06
N GLY A 184 5.74 -1.94 1.48
CA GLY A 184 5.44 -2.21 2.89
C GLY A 184 4.04 -1.79 3.33
N ALA A 185 3.87 -1.72 4.65
CA ALA A 185 2.59 -1.42 5.28
C ALA A 185 2.18 0.06 5.09
N PRO A 186 0.87 0.36 5.15
CA PRO A 186 0.41 1.74 5.10
C PRO A 186 0.94 2.52 6.32
N VAL A 187 1.27 3.79 6.12
CA VAL A 187 1.69 4.68 7.21
C VAL A 187 0.52 5.16 8.06
N ARG A 188 -0.71 5.12 7.49
CA ARG A 188 -1.99 5.39 8.15
C ARG A 188 -3.12 4.65 7.50
N THR A 189 -4.18 4.43 8.29
CA THR A 189 -5.44 3.83 7.85
C THR A 189 -6.63 4.58 8.45
N TRP A 190 -7.76 4.59 7.73
CA TRP A 190 -9.03 5.15 8.18
C TRP A 190 -10.17 4.24 7.73
N ASP A 191 -10.94 3.74 8.68
CA ASP A 191 -12.19 3.02 8.42
C ASP A 191 -13.36 4.02 8.54
N PHE A 192 -14.10 4.18 7.47
CA PHE A 192 -15.23 5.10 7.40
C PHE A 192 -16.60 4.40 7.52
N SER A 193 -16.66 3.09 7.78
CA SER A 193 -17.90 2.32 7.88
C SER A 193 -18.93 2.96 8.81
N SER A 194 -18.50 3.37 10.01
CA SER A 194 -19.38 4.01 10.99
C SER A 194 -19.86 5.40 10.57
N ASN A 195 -19.03 6.17 9.86
CA ASN A 195 -19.38 7.49 9.36
C ASN A 195 -20.41 7.41 8.22
N ILE A 196 -20.26 6.43 7.35
CA ILE A 196 -21.17 6.15 6.24
C ILE A 196 -22.47 5.50 6.75
N GLY A 197 -22.41 4.79 7.89
CA GLY A 197 -23.56 4.08 8.46
C GLY A 197 -23.77 2.70 7.85
N VAL A 198 -22.71 2.05 7.36
CA VAL A 198 -22.74 0.71 6.76
C VAL A 198 -21.99 -0.30 7.64
N SER A 199 -22.42 -1.57 7.57
CA SER A 199 -21.76 -2.70 8.27
C SER A 199 -21.11 -3.70 7.32
N LYS A 200 -21.17 -3.42 6.02
CA LYS A 200 -20.57 -4.22 4.94
C LYS A 200 -19.71 -3.30 4.07
N GLU A 201 -18.86 -3.89 3.27
CA GLU A 201 -18.10 -3.16 2.25
C GLU A 201 -19.04 -2.43 1.29
N ILE A 202 -18.64 -1.25 0.85
CA ILE A 202 -19.32 -0.51 -0.21
C ILE A 202 -18.73 -0.85 -1.58
N ASP A 203 -17.75 -1.75 -1.65
CA ASP A 203 -17.13 -2.17 -2.91
C ASP A 203 -16.56 -0.92 -3.62
N ILE A 204 -15.60 -0.22 -2.96
CA ILE A 204 -15.06 1.05 -3.49
C ILE A 204 -14.31 0.77 -4.78
N GLU A 205 -14.73 1.41 -5.89
CA GLU A 205 -14.17 1.12 -7.22
C GLU A 205 -13.64 2.36 -7.93
N GLY A 206 -14.06 3.55 -7.53
CA GLY A 206 -13.63 4.78 -8.18
C GLY A 206 -13.35 5.90 -7.21
N ALA A 207 -12.43 6.79 -7.57
CA ALA A 207 -12.12 7.97 -6.79
C ALA A 207 -11.74 9.17 -7.65
N ALA A 208 -12.06 10.39 -7.20
CA ALA A 208 -11.65 11.63 -7.84
C ALA A 208 -11.31 12.69 -6.80
N ARG A 209 -10.36 13.57 -7.09
CA ARG A 209 -9.96 14.63 -6.18
C ARG A 209 -10.22 16.02 -6.76
N VAL A 210 -10.93 16.86 -5.98
CA VAL A 210 -11.13 18.27 -6.27
C VAL A 210 -10.65 19.09 -5.08
N GLY A 211 -9.55 19.78 -5.25
CA GLY A 211 -8.92 20.55 -4.16
C GLY A 211 -8.49 19.64 -3.00
N ASP A 212 -9.08 19.86 -1.84
CA ASP A 212 -8.87 19.05 -0.63
C ASP A 212 -9.92 17.96 -0.42
N THR A 213 -10.86 17.79 -1.34
CA THR A 213 -11.92 16.78 -1.26
C THR A 213 -11.62 15.61 -2.20
N ILE A 214 -11.67 14.39 -1.67
CA ILE A 214 -11.69 13.18 -2.47
C ILE A 214 -13.10 12.60 -2.42
N TYR A 215 -13.64 12.29 -3.60
CA TYR A 215 -14.89 11.57 -3.80
C TYR A 215 -14.57 10.11 -4.04
N TRP A 216 -15.32 9.21 -3.42
CA TRP A 216 -15.18 7.76 -3.52
C TRP A 216 -16.53 7.19 -3.91
N THR A 217 -16.58 6.29 -4.89
CA THR A 217 -17.81 5.60 -5.28
C THR A 217 -17.66 4.10 -5.07
N GLY A 218 -18.74 3.47 -4.60
CA GLY A 218 -18.87 2.03 -4.71
C GLY A 218 -19.15 1.60 -6.14
N SER A 219 -19.13 0.30 -6.40
CA SER A 219 -19.44 -0.28 -7.73
C SER A 219 -20.84 0.01 -8.22
N LEU A 220 -21.77 0.38 -7.36
CA LEU A 220 -23.21 0.53 -7.59
C LEU A 220 -23.88 -0.76 -8.09
N GLY A 221 -23.13 -1.84 -8.27
CA GLY A 221 -23.57 -3.13 -8.81
C GLY A 221 -24.19 -4.07 -7.77
N ASN A 222 -24.69 -5.20 -8.24
CA ASN A 222 -24.98 -6.35 -7.40
C ASN A 222 -23.67 -7.02 -6.93
N ASN A 223 -23.77 -7.97 -5.99
CA ASN A 223 -22.60 -8.80 -5.68
C ASN A 223 -22.34 -9.83 -6.79
N LYS A 224 -21.25 -10.60 -6.66
CA LYS A 224 -20.85 -11.65 -7.62
C LYS A 224 -21.92 -12.73 -7.87
N ASP A 225 -22.88 -12.90 -6.97
CA ASP A 225 -23.98 -13.86 -7.07
C ASP A 225 -25.26 -13.21 -7.65
N GLY A 226 -25.20 -11.95 -8.08
CA GLY A 226 -26.32 -11.18 -8.61
C GLY A 226 -27.24 -10.58 -7.53
N ALA A 227 -26.92 -10.70 -6.24
CA ALA A 227 -27.75 -10.19 -5.17
C ALA A 227 -27.51 -8.71 -4.90
N TYR A 228 -28.59 -7.94 -4.74
CA TYR A 228 -28.54 -6.53 -4.35
C TYR A 228 -27.84 -6.30 -3.01
N LYS A 229 -26.99 -5.31 -2.94
CA LYS A 229 -26.28 -4.86 -1.74
C LYS A 229 -26.40 -3.35 -1.58
N SER A 230 -27.24 -2.90 -0.64
CA SER A 230 -27.52 -1.49 -0.44
C SER A 230 -26.26 -0.64 -0.11
N ALA A 231 -25.27 -1.22 0.55
CA ALA A 231 -24.02 -0.54 0.85
C ALA A 231 -23.27 -0.11 -0.41
N ARG A 232 -23.30 -0.91 -1.48
CA ARG A 232 -22.62 -0.64 -2.75
C ARG A 232 -23.15 0.58 -3.51
N ASN A 233 -24.39 1.06 -3.18
CA ASN A 233 -24.99 2.25 -3.79
C ASN A 233 -24.34 3.57 -3.32
N THR A 234 -23.33 3.50 -2.48
CA THR A 234 -22.79 4.64 -1.76
C THR A 234 -21.74 5.37 -2.57
N VAL A 235 -21.87 6.70 -2.64
CA VAL A 235 -20.79 7.62 -2.91
C VAL A 235 -20.52 8.44 -1.64
N PHE A 236 -19.27 8.66 -1.28
CA PHE A 236 -18.91 9.45 -0.10
C PHE A 236 -17.69 10.33 -0.35
N THR A 237 -17.44 11.28 0.55
CA THR A 237 -16.26 12.15 0.44
C THR A 237 -15.41 12.11 1.68
N THR A 238 -14.12 12.35 1.47
CA THR A 238 -13.15 12.66 2.53
C THR A 238 -12.46 13.97 2.26
N LYS A 239 -12.14 14.71 3.33
CA LYS A 239 -11.34 15.94 3.29
C LYS A 239 -9.90 15.60 3.64
N VAL A 240 -8.98 16.07 2.80
CA VAL A 240 -7.54 15.92 2.98
C VAL A 240 -6.99 17.12 3.74
N SER A 241 -6.22 16.89 4.77
CA SER A 241 -5.40 17.89 5.44
C SER A 241 -3.98 17.36 5.67
N GLY A 242 -3.00 18.25 5.84
CA GLY A 242 -1.60 17.84 5.86
C GLY A 242 -1.09 17.46 4.46
N SER A 243 0.10 16.85 4.41
CA SER A 243 0.71 16.35 3.17
C SER A 243 1.73 15.24 3.46
N GLY A 244 2.03 14.40 2.48
CA GLY A 244 2.98 13.30 2.63
C GLY A 244 2.56 12.35 3.75
N ALA A 245 3.48 11.90 4.58
CA ALA A 245 3.23 11.04 5.73
C ALA A 245 2.34 11.69 6.81
N ALA A 246 2.20 13.03 6.79
CA ALA A 246 1.34 13.77 7.72
C ALA A 246 -0.09 13.95 7.21
N THR A 247 -0.44 13.38 6.06
CA THR A 247 -1.80 13.40 5.52
C THR A 247 -2.80 12.85 6.53
N VAL A 248 -3.93 13.55 6.67
CA VAL A 248 -5.08 13.16 7.50
C VAL A 248 -6.34 13.25 6.65
N LEU A 249 -7.17 12.23 6.73
CA LEU A 249 -8.51 12.22 6.12
C LEU A 249 -9.57 12.42 7.21
N SER A 250 -10.60 13.20 6.89
CA SER A 250 -11.81 13.32 7.67
C SER A 250 -13.04 13.12 6.79
N TYR A 251 -14.10 12.56 7.34
CA TYR A 251 -15.34 12.32 6.61
C TYR A 251 -16.02 13.64 6.20
N GLY A 252 -16.53 13.70 4.95
CA GLY A 252 -17.16 14.89 4.39
C GLY A 252 -18.66 14.76 4.11
N GLY A 253 -19.17 13.53 4.00
CA GLY A 253 -20.57 13.25 3.70
C GLY A 253 -20.72 12.03 2.80
N SER A 254 -21.95 11.50 2.66
CA SER A 254 -22.27 10.36 1.79
C SER A 254 -23.67 10.45 1.19
N TYR A 255 -23.87 9.73 0.09
CA TYR A 255 -25.14 9.56 -0.58
C TYR A 255 -25.33 8.11 -1.02
N GLY A 256 -26.44 7.50 -0.65
CA GLY A 256 -26.70 6.04 -0.83
C GLY A 256 -27.75 5.70 -1.88
N LYS A 257 -28.05 6.59 -2.84
CA LYS A 257 -29.11 6.37 -3.85
C LYS A 257 -28.65 6.58 -5.28
N LEU A 258 -27.34 6.70 -5.52
CA LEU A 258 -26.82 7.05 -6.84
C LEU A 258 -27.19 6.01 -7.90
N ARG A 259 -27.21 4.72 -7.56
CA ARG A 259 -27.69 3.64 -8.43
C ARG A 259 -29.17 3.83 -8.79
N ASP A 260 -30.02 4.10 -7.79
CA ASP A 260 -31.46 4.23 -8.01
C ASP A 260 -31.76 5.43 -8.91
N ASP A 261 -31.03 6.54 -8.70
CA ASP A 261 -31.12 7.74 -9.55
C ASP A 261 -30.70 7.44 -11.01
N LEU A 262 -29.61 6.65 -11.21
CA LEU A 262 -29.14 6.23 -12.54
C LEU A 262 -30.16 5.37 -13.27
N VAL A 263 -30.73 4.37 -12.59
CA VAL A 263 -31.74 3.48 -13.15
C VAL A 263 -32.98 4.28 -13.55
N ALA A 264 -33.51 5.10 -12.62
CA ALA A 264 -34.70 5.92 -12.91
C ALA A 264 -34.43 6.93 -14.05
N TRP A 265 -33.22 7.44 -14.16
CA TRP A 265 -32.86 8.34 -15.27
C TRP A 265 -32.84 7.59 -16.61
N ASP A 266 -32.23 6.40 -16.71
CA ASP A 266 -32.17 5.63 -17.96
C ASP A 266 -33.56 5.21 -18.41
N GLU A 267 -34.41 4.69 -17.50
CA GLU A 267 -35.83 4.36 -17.78
C GLU A 267 -36.61 5.56 -18.33
N ALA A 268 -36.42 6.75 -17.73
CA ALA A 268 -37.07 8.00 -18.19
C ALA A 268 -36.56 8.45 -19.57
N HIS A 269 -35.43 7.95 -20.05
CA HIS A 269 -34.79 8.28 -21.33
C HIS A 269 -34.86 7.13 -22.34
N GLY A 270 -35.74 6.14 -22.10
CA GLY A 270 -36.02 5.04 -23.01
C GLY A 270 -35.18 3.80 -22.80
N ASP A 271 -34.62 3.63 -21.60
CA ASP A 271 -33.86 2.45 -21.16
C ASP A 271 -32.74 2.07 -22.15
N ARG A 272 -32.03 3.07 -22.62
CA ARG A 272 -31.02 2.93 -23.69
C ARG A 272 -29.84 2.06 -23.27
N TYR A 273 -29.46 2.11 -22.02
CA TYR A 273 -28.28 1.42 -21.49
C TYR A 273 -28.63 0.16 -20.72
N GLY A 274 -29.96 -0.13 -20.52
CA GLY A 274 -30.42 -1.32 -19.84
C GLY A 274 -30.11 -1.36 -18.35
N PHE A 275 -29.99 -0.21 -17.69
CA PHE A 275 -29.59 -0.15 -16.28
C PHE A 275 -30.58 -0.88 -15.36
N ALA A 276 -31.87 -0.82 -15.67
CA ALA A 276 -32.87 -1.55 -14.91
C ALA A 276 -32.67 -3.08 -15.01
N ALA A 277 -32.38 -3.60 -16.21
CA ALA A 277 -32.07 -5.01 -16.42
C ALA A 277 -30.73 -5.41 -15.77
N GLY A 278 -29.66 -4.59 -15.96
CA GLY A 278 -28.32 -4.84 -15.40
C GLY A 278 -28.28 -4.82 -13.86
N THR A 279 -29.25 -4.17 -13.23
CA THR A 279 -29.38 -4.11 -11.77
C THR A 279 -30.42 -5.07 -11.20
N ALA A 280 -31.13 -5.82 -12.03
CA ALA A 280 -32.15 -6.77 -11.58
C ALA A 280 -31.57 -7.87 -10.66
N ASP A 281 -32.42 -8.44 -9.81
CA ASP A 281 -32.00 -9.54 -8.93
C ASP A 281 -31.57 -10.76 -9.75
N GLY A 282 -30.43 -11.33 -9.42
CA GLY A 282 -29.80 -12.42 -10.15
C GLY A 282 -28.87 -11.97 -11.29
N GLN A 283 -28.84 -10.68 -11.65
CA GLN A 283 -27.92 -10.17 -12.68
C GLN A 283 -26.52 -9.97 -12.11
N VAL A 284 -25.53 -10.65 -12.71
CA VAL A 284 -24.12 -10.59 -12.30
C VAL A 284 -23.48 -9.32 -12.88
N PRO A 285 -22.77 -8.50 -12.08
CA PRO A 285 -22.24 -7.22 -12.55
C PRO A 285 -21.12 -7.36 -13.60
N LYS A 286 -20.34 -8.42 -13.55
CA LYS A 286 -19.20 -8.68 -14.47
C LYS A 286 -19.69 -9.47 -15.71
N GLN A 287 -20.74 -8.97 -16.36
CA GLN A 287 -21.27 -9.42 -17.65
C GLN A 287 -21.44 -8.21 -18.56
N ILE A 288 -21.46 -8.42 -19.87
CA ILE A 288 -21.46 -7.34 -20.86
C ILE A 288 -22.67 -6.41 -20.73
N ASP A 289 -23.80 -6.94 -20.27
CA ASP A 289 -25.06 -6.27 -19.96
C ASP A 289 -25.29 -6.11 -18.45
N GLY A 290 -24.23 -6.31 -17.64
CA GLY A 290 -24.26 -6.09 -16.21
C GLY A 290 -24.28 -4.61 -15.85
N PHE A 291 -24.18 -4.32 -14.55
CA PHE A 291 -24.10 -2.95 -14.06
C PHE A 291 -22.97 -2.84 -13.04
N ASN A 292 -21.90 -2.16 -13.42
CA ASN A 292 -20.73 -1.96 -12.57
C ASN A 292 -20.01 -0.66 -12.93
N VAL A 293 -19.78 0.21 -11.94
CA VAL A 293 -19.05 1.48 -12.07
C VAL A 293 -17.67 1.29 -11.44
N GLU A 294 -16.61 1.59 -12.20
CA GLU A 294 -15.20 1.53 -11.72
C GLU A 294 -14.44 2.84 -11.91
N GLY A 295 -14.91 3.73 -12.79
CA GLY A 295 -14.28 5.03 -13.01
C GLY A 295 -15.03 6.17 -12.33
N LEU A 296 -14.30 7.10 -11.72
CA LEU A 296 -14.82 8.38 -11.23
C LEU A 296 -13.79 9.47 -11.48
N GLU A 297 -14.14 10.50 -12.27
CA GLU A 297 -13.31 11.68 -12.44
C GLU A 297 -14.15 12.90 -12.83
N PHE A 298 -13.70 14.10 -12.49
CA PHE A 298 -14.43 15.33 -12.83
C PHE A 298 -14.21 15.74 -14.30
N ALA A 299 -15.27 16.31 -14.89
CA ALA A 299 -15.20 16.86 -16.25
C ALA A 299 -14.13 17.98 -16.37
N PRO A 300 -13.65 18.28 -17.57
CA PRO A 300 -12.64 19.32 -17.77
C PRO A 300 -13.05 20.66 -17.16
N GLY A 301 -12.20 21.21 -16.29
CA GLY A 301 -12.44 22.49 -15.61
C GLY A 301 -13.61 22.52 -14.63
N SER A 302 -14.30 21.39 -14.40
CA SER A 302 -15.46 21.30 -13.50
C SER A 302 -15.05 20.85 -12.09
N THR A 303 -15.78 21.39 -11.10
CA THR A 303 -15.74 20.94 -9.70
C THR A 303 -17.07 20.35 -9.23
N THR A 304 -18.06 20.30 -10.13
CA THR A 304 -19.43 19.85 -9.84
C THR A 304 -19.88 18.71 -10.74
N THR A 305 -19.42 18.66 -12.00
CA THR A 305 -19.74 17.60 -12.93
C THR A 305 -18.68 16.51 -12.84
N ALA A 306 -19.08 15.30 -12.45
CA ALA A 306 -18.23 14.11 -12.41
C ALA A 306 -18.70 13.09 -13.44
N TYR A 307 -17.77 12.39 -14.07
CA TYR A 307 -18.01 11.25 -14.94
C TYR A 307 -17.99 9.97 -14.12
N LEU A 308 -19.02 9.15 -14.23
CA LEU A 308 -19.02 7.76 -13.80
C LEU A 308 -18.61 6.89 -14.98
N GLY A 309 -17.50 6.17 -14.86
CA GLY A 309 -17.00 5.24 -15.87
C GLY A 309 -17.50 3.83 -15.60
N PHE A 310 -18.08 3.20 -16.60
CA PHE A 310 -18.66 1.87 -16.47
C PHE A 310 -17.69 0.78 -16.94
N ARG A 311 -17.50 -0.24 -16.09
CA ARG A 311 -16.97 -1.53 -16.53
C ARG A 311 -18.04 -2.27 -17.33
N ALA A 312 -19.29 -2.22 -16.88
CA ALA A 312 -20.45 -2.76 -17.56
C ALA A 312 -21.68 -1.87 -17.30
N PRO A 313 -22.57 -1.68 -18.28
CA PRO A 313 -22.53 -2.25 -19.64
C PRO A 313 -21.58 -1.50 -20.59
N LEU A 314 -21.23 -2.14 -21.72
CA LEU A 314 -20.78 -1.42 -22.90
C LEU A 314 -21.97 -0.79 -23.63
N ALA A 315 -21.75 0.16 -24.51
CA ALA A 315 -22.78 0.86 -25.28
C ALA A 315 -22.59 0.67 -26.80
N PRO A 316 -23.40 -0.15 -27.52
CA PRO A 316 -24.36 -1.11 -26.93
C PRO A 316 -23.64 -2.27 -26.21
N ALA A 317 -24.37 -3.07 -25.45
CA ALA A 317 -23.87 -4.21 -24.69
C ALA A 317 -23.51 -5.42 -25.59
N VAL A 318 -22.50 -5.23 -26.45
CA VAL A 318 -21.91 -6.21 -27.36
C VAL A 318 -20.38 -6.15 -27.30
N ALA A 319 -19.70 -7.20 -27.75
CA ALA A 319 -18.25 -7.37 -27.56
C ALA A 319 -17.37 -6.23 -28.13
N ASP A 320 -17.83 -5.53 -29.17
CA ASP A 320 -17.19 -4.36 -29.77
C ASP A 320 -17.93 -3.05 -29.45
N GLY A 321 -18.76 -3.06 -28.42
CA GLY A 321 -19.41 -1.87 -27.87
C GLY A 321 -18.40 -0.88 -27.32
N LYS A 322 -18.84 0.36 -27.13
CA LYS A 322 -18.01 1.45 -26.59
C LYS A 322 -18.07 1.50 -25.08
N ALA A 323 -17.00 1.93 -24.46
CA ALA A 323 -16.96 2.24 -23.05
C ALA A 323 -17.89 3.42 -22.73
N LEU A 324 -18.63 3.31 -21.62
CA LEU A 324 -19.67 4.27 -21.23
C LEU A 324 -19.17 5.17 -20.10
N LEU A 325 -19.34 6.50 -20.27
CA LEU A 325 -19.25 7.48 -19.20
C LEU A 325 -20.61 8.17 -19.03
N VAL A 326 -21.10 8.27 -17.81
CA VAL A 326 -22.32 9.04 -17.48
C VAL A 326 -21.98 10.23 -16.61
N PRO A 327 -22.21 11.47 -17.08
CA PRO A 327 -21.95 12.67 -16.30
C PRO A 327 -22.99 12.85 -15.20
N VAL A 328 -22.55 13.06 -13.94
CA VAL A 328 -23.38 13.56 -12.83
C VAL A 328 -23.08 15.05 -12.69
N THR A 329 -24.01 15.93 -13.07
CA THR A 329 -23.73 17.37 -13.23
C THR A 329 -23.74 18.17 -11.92
N ASN A 330 -24.21 17.56 -10.82
CA ASN A 330 -24.35 18.16 -9.50
C ASN A 330 -23.72 17.30 -8.37
N MET A 331 -22.60 16.61 -8.64
CA MET A 331 -21.97 15.68 -7.71
C MET A 331 -21.66 16.31 -6.34
N ASP A 332 -21.28 17.58 -6.33
CA ASP A 332 -21.03 18.36 -5.11
C ASP A 332 -22.28 18.44 -4.22
N LYS A 333 -23.47 18.61 -4.79
CA LYS A 333 -24.75 18.67 -4.06
C LYS A 333 -25.25 17.28 -3.69
N VAL A 334 -25.02 16.29 -4.53
CA VAL A 334 -25.38 14.89 -4.25
C VAL A 334 -24.75 14.47 -2.92
N VAL A 335 -23.44 14.62 -2.76
CA VAL A 335 -22.75 14.20 -1.53
C VAL A 335 -22.85 15.26 -0.43
N GLY A 336 -22.81 16.56 -0.78
CA GLY A 336 -22.78 17.64 0.20
C GLY A 336 -24.12 17.95 0.87
N SER A 337 -25.25 17.71 0.18
CA SER A 337 -26.58 18.06 0.68
C SER A 337 -27.62 16.94 0.50
N GLY A 338 -27.25 15.79 -0.04
CA GLY A 338 -28.18 14.68 -0.30
C GLY A 338 -29.18 14.97 -1.44
N ALA A 339 -28.82 15.86 -2.38
CA ALA A 339 -29.64 16.14 -3.53
C ALA A 339 -29.69 14.95 -4.48
N THR A 340 -30.83 14.70 -5.11
CA THR A 340 -30.96 13.72 -6.20
C THR A 340 -29.95 14.04 -7.31
N ALA A 341 -29.32 13.00 -7.86
CA ALA A 341 -28.35 13.17 -8.93
C ALA A 341 -29.04 13.66 -10.22
N VAL A 342 -28.36 14.57 -10.91
CA VAL A 342 -28.79 15.08 -12.22
C VAL A 342 -27.76 14.64 -13.25
N PHE A 343 -28.21 13.94 -14.30
CA PHE A 343 -27.34 13.36 -15.29
C PHE A 343 -27.27 14.22 -16.57
N GLY A 344 -26.08 14.24 -17.16
CA GLY A 344 -25.84 14.87 -18.47
C GLY A 344 -25.94 13.84 -19.60
N THR A 345 -25.61 14.30 -20.82
CA THR A 345 -25.52 13.39 -22.00
C THR A 345 -24.40 12.41 -21.81
N PRO A 346 -24.66 11.10 -21.87
CA PRO A 346 -23.61 10.07 -21.80
C PRO A 346 -22.58 10.18 -22.94
N ILE A 347 -21.36 9.77 -22.64
CA ILE A 347 -20.22 9.78 -23.54
C ILE A 347 -19.83 8.33 -23.83
N GLU A 348 -19.72 8.00 -25.10
CA GLU A 348 -19.34 6.66 -25.57
C GLU A 348 -17.95 6.71 -26.17
N LEU A 349 -16.96 6.13 -25.48
CA LEU A 349 -15.56 6.13 -25.88
C LEU A 349 -15.17 4.83 -26.59
N ASP A 350 -14.54 4.93 -27.73
CA ASP A 350 -13.99 3.77 -28.44
C ASP A 350 -12.64 3.37 -27.77
N LEU A 351 -12.68 2.30 -26.99
CA LEU A 351 -11.52 1.69 -26.34
C LEU A 351 -11.20 0.30 -26.95
N GLY A 352 -11.67 0.04 -28.19
CA GLY A 352 -11.42 -1.23 -28.88
C GLY A 352 -12.16 -2.42 -28.25
N GLY A 353 -13.40 -2.20 -27.76
CA GLY A 353 -14.23 -3.22 -27.07
C GLY A 353 -13.86 -3.40 -25.59
N LEU A 354 -12.89 -2.65 -25.07
CA LEU A 354 -12.57 -2.63 -23.64
C LEU A 354 -13.48 -1.65 -22.89
N SER A 355 -13.64 -1.88 -21.59
CA SER A 355 -14.40 -1.06 -20.67
C SER A 355 -13.49 -0.17 -19.80
N VAL A 356 -14.07 0.76 -19.04
CA VAL A 356 -13.34 1.59 -18.09
C VAL A 356 -13.08 0.79 -16.81
N ARG A 357 -11.79 0.74 -16.40
CA ARG A 357 -11.35 0.22 -15.09
C ARG A 357 -10.99 1.38 -14.16
N ASP A 358 -10.42 2.45 -14.67
CA ASP A 358 -10.24 3.72 -13.95
C ASP A 358 -10.13 4.88 -14.96
N LEU A 359 -10.45 6.05 -14.49
CA LEU A 359 -10.36 7.30 -15.20
C LEU A 359 -9.77 8.37 -14.27
N ARG A 360 -8.63 8.94 -14.67
CA ARG A 360 -7.93 9.96 -13.88
C ARG A 360 -7.48 11.11 -14.76
N LYS A 361 -7.50 12.36 -14.23
CA LYS A 361 -6.95 13.51 -14.96
C LYS A 361 -5.94 14.30 -14.13
N ASN A 362 -5.11 15.08 -14.81
CA ASN A 362 -4.26 16.09 -14.21
C ASN A 362 -4.91 17.50 -14.25
N ALA A 363 -4.21 18.48 -13.69
CA ALA A 363 -4.68 19.86 -13.66
C ALA A 363 -4.81 20.53 -15.06
N ALA A 364 -4.14 19.97 -16.07
CA ALA A 364 -4.25 20.41 -17.46
C ALA A 364 -5.41 19.74 -18.22
N ASN A 365 -6.26 18.97 -17.51
CA ASN A 365 -7.36 18.17 -18.07
C ASN A 365 -6.90 17.11 -19.09
N GLN A 366 -5.69 16.61 -18.96
CA GLN A 366 -5.24 15.42 -19.66
C GLN A 366 -5.67 14.20 -18.87
N TYR A 367 -6.41 13.28 -19.49
CA TYR A 367 -6.90 12.07 -18.85
C TYR A 367 -6.04 10.87 -19.21
N LEU A 368 -5.90 9.94 -18.26
CA LEU A 368 -5.53 8.56 -18.51
C LEU A 368 -6.72 7.67 -18.15
N ILE A 369 -6.97 6.67 -18.99
CA ILE A 369 -8.02 5.66 -18.82
C ILE A 369 -7.34 4.31 -18.77
N VAL A 370 -7.48 3.58 -17.68
CA VAL A 370 -7.20 2.13 -17.65
C VAL A 370 -8.38 1.44 -18.30
N ALA A 371 -8.12 0.75 -19.38
CA ALA A 371 -9.11 -0.01 -20.12
C ALA A 371 -8.85 -1.51 -19.96
N GLY A 372 -9.89 -2.28 -19.66
CA GLY A 372 -9.80 -3.72 -19.46
C GLY A 372 -11.07 -4.44 -19.84
N SER A 373 -11.11 -5.74 -19.63
CA SER A 373 -12.28 -6.58 -19.90
C SER A 373 -13.46 -6.18 -19.01
N TRP A 374 -14.66 -6.22 -19.56
CA TRP A 374 -15.92 -6.13 -18.81
C TRP A 374 -16.22 -7.41 -18.02
N ALA A 375 -15.68 -8.55 -18.43
CA ALA A 375 -15.88 -9.85 -17.80
C ALA A 375 -15.15 -9.96 -16.43
N ALA A 376 -15.34 -11.06 -15.74
CA ALA A 376 -14.52 -11.42 -14.60
C ALA A 376 -13.06 -11.56 -15.06
N ASP A 377 -12.13 -11.04 -14.25
CA ASP A 377 -10.72 -11.02 -14.60
C ASP A 377 -10.15 -12.44 -14.70
N ASP A 378 -9.42 -12.69 -15.75
CA ASP A 378 -8.51 -13.80 -15.85
C ASP A 378 -7.10 -13.29 -16.28
N ASN A 379 -6.08 -14.13 -16.11
CA ASN A 379 -4.68 -13.72 -16.39
C ASN A 379 -4.39 -13.49 -17.88
N SER A 380 -5.35 -13.72 -18.78
CA SER A 380 -5.23 -13.54 -20.22
C SER A 380 -5.95 -12.31 -20.75
N ASP A 381 -6.74 -11.64 -19.91
CA ASP A 381 -7.50 -10.47 -20.30
C ASP A 381 -6.61 -9.31 -20.76
N PRO A 382 -6.95 -8.66 -21.87
CA PRO A 382 -6.18 -7.52 -22.36
C PRO A 382 -6.46 -6.28 -21.51
N TYR A 383 -5.39 -5.57 -21.19
CA TYR A 383 -5.45 -4.25 -20.59
C TYR A 383 -4.70 -3.24 -21.45
N ALA A 384 -5.18 -2.02 -21.50
CA ALA A 384 -4.52 -0.95 -22.20
C ALA A 384 -4.66 0.39 -21.48
N LEU A 385 -3.71 1.28 -21.70
CA LEU A 385 -3.76 2.65 -21.22
C LEU A 385 -4.06 3.58 -22.39
N TYR A 386 -5.10 4.38 -22.23
CA TYR A 386 -5.50 5.41 -23.19
C TYR A 386 -5.30 6.80 -22.58
N SER A 387 -5.01 7.78 -23.41
CA SER A 387 -5.15 9.19 -23.06
C SER A 387 -6.36 9.79 -23.74
N TRP A 388 -6.97 10.78 -23.08
CA TRP A 388 -8.11 11.53 -23.60
C TRP A 388 -8.03 12.98 -23.10
N ASP A 389 -8.56 13.93 -23.85
CA ASP A 389 -8.57 15.37 -23.47
C ASP A 389 -9.86 15.81 -22.78
N GLY A 390 -10.79 14.87 -22.58
CA GLY A 390 -12.08 15.13 -21.92
C GLY A 390 -13.15 15.72 -22.84
N ASP A 391 -12.87 15.95 -24.14
CA ASP A 391 -13.86 16.39 -25.12
C ASP A 391 -14.57 15.17 -25.74
N PRO A 392 -15.91 15.05 -25.58
CA PRO A 392 -16.68 13.94 -26.16
C PRO A 392 -16.58 13.82 -27.68
N ALA A 393 -16.18 14.88 -28.38
CA ALA A 393 -15.98 14.87 -29.83
C ALA A 393 -14.66 14.23 -30.26
N HIS A 394 -13.73 14.04 -29.33
CA HIS A 394 -12.41 13.51 -29.60
C HIS A 394 -12.29 12.07 -29.11
N ALA A 395 -11.72 11.20 -29.98
CA ALA A 395 -11.47 9.82 -29.61
C ALA A 395 -10.28 9.69 -28.64
N PRO A 396 -10.33 8.78 -27.66
CA PRO A 396 -9.16 8.42 -26.86
C PRO A 396 -8.02 7.87 -27.70
N VAL A 397 -6.79 8.13 -27.29
CA VAL A 397 -5.59 7.67 -27.98
C VAL A 397 -4.91 6.58 -27.14
N LYS A 398 -4.78 5.38 -27.71
CA LYS A 398 -4.07 4.28 -27.05
C LYS A 398 -2.59 4.65 -26.87
N ARG A 399 -2.08 4.54 -25.65
CA ARG A 399 -0.70 4.86 -25.30
C ARG A 399 0.18 3.63 -25.19
N LEU A 400 -0.33 2.57 -24.57
CA LEU A 400 0.38 1.30 -24.48
C LEU A 400 -0.58 0.16 -24.18
N ASP A 401 -0.20 -1.06 -24.56
CA ASP A 401 -0.79 -2.27 -24.03
C ASP A 401 -0.13 -2.56 -22.68
N LEU A 402 -0.93 -2.72 -21.65
CA LEU A 402 -0.42 -3.10 -20.34
C LEU A 402 -0.07 -4.60 -20.36
N PRO A 403 1.02 -5.01 -19.70
CA PRO A 403 1.32 -6.43 -19.61
C PRO A 403 0.20 -7.15 -18.87
N THR A 404 -0.02 -8.43 -19.18
CA THR A 404 -0.87 -9.29 -18.36
C THR A 404 -0.40 -9.16 -16.91
N SER A 405 -1.31 -8.84 -16.02
CA SER A 405 -0.97 -8.59 -14.61
C SER A 405 -1.00 -9.88 -13.82
N ASP A 406 -0.23 -10.90 -14.22
CA ASP A 406 -0.09 -12.11 -13.42
C ASP A 406 0.81 -11.83 -12.18
N PRO A 407 0.23 -11.86 -10.98
CA PRO A 407 -1.19 -12.06 -10.66
C PRO A 407 -2.02 -10.75 -10.73
N GLY A 408 -3.34 -10.85 -10.82
CA GLY A 408 -4.32 -9.80 -10.64
C GLY A 408 -4.69 -8.96 -11.87
N GLY A 409 -5.49 -7.91 -11.68
CA GLY A 409 -5.95 -6.97 -12.71
C GLY A 409 -5.40 -5.54 -12.53
N TRP A 410 -5.25 -4.77 -13.62
CA TRP A 410 -4.93 -3.34 -13.52
C TRP A 410 -6.20 -2.55 -13.22
N GLU A 411 -6.21 -1.86 -12.06
CA GLU A 411 -7.41 -1.21 -11.54
C GLU A 411 -7.31 0.31 -11.50
N SER A 412 -6.18 0.90 -11.11
CA SER A 412 -6.18 2.35 -10.87
C SER A 412 -4.89 3.04 -11.28
N VAL A 413 -5.02 4.29 -11.78
CA VAL A 413 -3.94 5.25 -11.97
C VAL A 413 -3.84 6.15 -10.75
N VAL A 414 -2.68 6.21 -10.10
CA VAL A 414 -2.50 7.05 -8.90
C VAL A 414 -2.58 8.55 -9.24
N ASP A 415 -1.90 8.96 -10.31
CA ASP A 415 -1.90 10.33 -10.83
C ASP A 415 -1.54 10.37 -12.32
N VAL A 416 -1.92 11.44 -12.99
CA VAL A 416 -1.61 11.66 -14.40
C VAL A 416 -0.47 12.69 -14.51
N PRO A 417 0.68 12.32 -15.06
CA PRO A 417 1.77 13.27 -15.34
C PRO A 417 1.38 14.22 -16.48
N ASP A 418 2.21 15.22 -16.75
CA ASP A 418 2.08 15.98 -17.98
C ASP A 418 2.38 15.09 -19.19
N LEU A 419 1.34 14.76 -19.96
CA LEU A 419 1.42 13.83 -21.10
C LEU A 419 2.12 14.43 -22.33
N THR A 420 2.47 15.71 -22.29
CA THR A 420 3.28 16.36 -23.35
C THR A 420 4.78 16.13 -23.13
N VAL A 421 5.18 15.66 -21.94
CA VAL A 421 6.59 15.41 -21.61
C VAL A 421 6.99 14.01 -22.09
N PRO A 422 7.97 13.89 -23.02
CA PRO A 422 8.48 12.59 -23.44
C PRO A 422 9.04 11.80 -22.25
N GLY A 423 8.65 10.53 -22.13
CA GLY A 423 9.10 9.68 -21.06
C GLY A 423 8.40 9.94 -19.70
N ALA A 424 7.31 10.70 -19.69
CA ALA A 424 6.45 10.84 -18.50
C ALA A 424 6.04 9.48 -17.96
N ARG A 425 5.95 9.34 -16.63
CA ARG A 425 5.63 8.08 -15.99
C ARG A 425 4.38 8.21 -15.12
N ALA A 426 3.50 7.21 -15.20
CA ALA A 426 2.37 7.04 -14.30
C ALA A 426 2.53 5.77 -13.46
N GLN A 427 2.02 5.78 -12.25
CA GLN A 427 1.96 4.61 -11.37
C GLN A 427 0.56 4.02 -11.42
N LEU A 428 0.47 2.73 -11.77
CA LEU A 428 -0.76 1.96 -11.81
C LEU A 428 -0.76 0.95 -10.67
N ILE A 429 -1.95 0.64 -10.13
CA ILE A 429 -2.14 -0.32 -9.05
C ILE A 429 -2.95 -1.51 -9.56
N THR A 430 -2.65 -2.71 -9.03
CA THR A 430 -3.39 -3.94 -9.32
C THR A 430 -4.28 -4.35 -8.16
N ASP A 431 -5.45 -4.94 -8.49
CA ASP A 431 -6.14 -5.88 -7.62
C ASP A 431 -5.46 -7.26 -7.76
N ASP A 432 -4.88 -7.74 -6.67
CA ASP A 432 -4.24 -9.06 -6.59
C ASP A 432 -5.04 -10.03 -5.69
N GLY A 433 -6.30 -9.71 -5.33
CA GLY A 433 -7.11 -10.43 -4.33
C GLY A 433 -7.37 -11.89 -4.66
N SER A 434 -7.61 -12.23 -5.93
CA SER A 434 -7.80 -13.60 -6.38
C SER A 434 -6.50 -14.36 -6.66
N ALA A 435 -5.34 -13.71 -6.52
CA ALA A 435 -4.05 -14.31 -6.83
C ALA A 435 -3.58 -15.27 -5.74
N ASP A 436 -3.07 -16.44 -6.11
CA ASP A 436 -2.21 -17.25 -5.23
C ASP A 436 -0.81 -16.62 -5.20
N LEU A 437 -0.55 -15.72 -4.25
CA LEU A 437 0.73 -15.00 -4.17
C LEU A 437 1.89 -15.89 -3.79
N TYR A 438 1.66 -16.92 -2.97
CA TYR A 438 2.73 -17.68 -2.28
C TYR A 438 2.86 -19.14 -2.73
N GLY A 439 1.99 -19.64 -3.62
CA GLY A 439 2.09 -20.96 -4.22
C GLY A 439 1.55 -22.08 -3.34
N ASP A 440 0.61 -21.77 -2.48
CA ASP A 440 -0.05 -22.75 -1.60
C ASP A 440 -1.53 -22.97 -1.92
N GLY A 441 -2.04 -22.32 -2.97
CA GLY A 441 -3.43 -22.38 -3.42
C GLY A 441 -4.38 -21.46 -2.65
N THR A 442 -3.86 -20.61 -1.75
CA THR A 442 -4.67 -19.64 -1.01
C THR A 442 -4.75 -18.32 -1.78
N GLU A 443 -5.95 -17.84 -2.07
CA GLU A 443 -6.16 -16.52 -2.66
C GLU A 443 -5.68 -15.42 -1.68
N ALA A 444 -5.13 -14.35 -2.22
CA ALA A 444 -4.55 -13.27 -1.40
C ALA A 444 -5.56 -12.64 -0.44
N LYS A 445 -6.83 -12.46 -0.87
CA LYS A 445 -7.91 -11.95 -0.02
C LYS A 445 -8.25 -12.85 1.16
N ASP A 446 -8.01 -14.17 1.05
CA ASP A 446 -8.29 -15.17 2.08
C ASP A 446 -7.13 -15.38 3.05
N LEU A 447 -5.97 -14.73 2.83
CA LEU A 447 -4.83 -14.80 3.73
C LEU A 447 -5.19 -14.29 5.12
N THR A 448 -4.84 -15.06 6.15
CA THR A 448 -5.18 -14.75 7.55
C THR A 448 -4.46 -13.51 8.08
N HIS A 449 -3.23 -13.25 7.59
CA HIS A 449 -2.38 -12.16 8.06
C HIS A 449 -2.40 -11.00 7.06
N PRO A 450 -2.95 -9.83 7.45
CA PRO A 450 -3.00 -8.67 6.56
C PRO A 450 -1.63 -8.23 6.03
N GLU A 451 -0.55 -8.44 6.80
CA GLU A 451 0.82 -8.10 6.38
C GLU A 451 1.31 -8.94 5.19
N TRP A 452 0.66 -10.05 4.90
CA TRP A 452 0.92 -10.90 3.73
C TRP A 452 0.01 -10.59 2.54
N LYS A 453 -1.16 -9.94 2.78
CA LYS A 453 -1.99 -9.38 1.72
C LYS A 453 -1.26 -8.22 1.09
N LYS A 454 -1.23 -8.15 -0.22
CA LYS A 454 -0.59 -7.05 -0.94
C LYS A 454 -1.15 -6.87 -2.33
N SER A 455 -1.16 -5.63 -2.76
CA SER A 455 -1.36 -5.20 -4.14
C SER A 455 -0.04 -4.64 -4.70
N ARG A 456 0.06 -4.59 -6.01
CA ARG A 456 1.26 -4.12 -6.71
C ARG A 456 1.02 -2.72 -7.27
N ALA A 457 2.00 -1.83 -7.10
CA ALA A 457 2.02 -0.50 -7.70
C ALA A 457 3.23 -0.39 -8.63
N THR A 458 2.99 -0.28 -9.95
CA THR A 458 4.04 -0.33 -10.97
C THR A 458 4.10 0.97 -11.75
N TRP A 459 5.31 1.49 -11.96
CA TRP A 459 5.56 2.66 -12.78
C TRP A 459 5.71 2.29 -14.24
N PHE A 460 4.88 2.89 -15.09
CA PHE A 460 4.95 2.77 -16.55
C PHE A 460 5.40 4.08 -17.18
N THR A 461 6.25 3.98 -18.20
CA THR A 461 6.54 5.10 -19.09
C THR A 461 5.41 5.24 -20.09
N ILE A 462 4.77 6.40 -20.10
CA ILE A 462 3.71 6.71 -21.07
C ILE A 462 4.37 7.15 -22.37
N GLY A 463 4.10 6.42 -23.44
CA GLY A 463 4.65 6.74 -24.76
C GLY A 463 4.29 8.18 -25.17
N GLY A 464 5.25 8.88 -25.78
CA GLY A 464 5.07 10.23 -26.33
C GLY A 464 4.26 10.21 -27.64
#